data_999b5ffd9be83f32c2f67562f2df127f
#
_entry.id   999b5ffd9be83f32c2f67562f2df127f
#
_cell.length_a   1.000
_cell.length_b   1.000
_cell.length_c   1.000
_cell.angle_alpha   90.00
_cell.angle_beta   90.00
_cell.angle_gamma   90.00
#
_symmetry.space_group_name_H-M   'P 1'
#
loop_
_entity.id
_entity.type
_entity.pdbx_description
1 polymer ?
#
loop_
_entity_poly.entity_id
_entity_poly.type
_entity_poly.pdbx_seq_one_letter_code
_entity_poly.pdbx_strand_id
1 'polypeptide(L)'
;MMLAAIGREFSRQLSEYKQFKVNLLFANLGIFFLVTGFLNYFDSQQDTFELFILLFTWYFSSHSITHPTYFIEDEIADRTIINVIQSRRSIFGMLFIKIIVQILLDLVKAIPLFCLVALVQQIAFPTDWALSLIHI
;
A
#
# COMPACT_ATOMS: atom_id res chain seq x y z
N MET A 1 14.89 4.28 20.51
CA MET A 1 15.56 4.87 19.32
C MET A 1 14.82 4.53 18.00
N MET A 2 14.46 3.29 17.76
CA MET A 2 13.80 2.84 16.52
C MET A 2 12.41 3.50 16.31
N LEU A 3 11.54 3.53 17.31
CA LEU A 3 10.22 4.17 17.24
C LEU A 3 10.28 5.66 16.89
N ALA A 4 11.26 6.39 17.44
CA ALA A 4 11.45 7.81 17.11
C ALA A 4 11.95 8.01 15.66
N ALA A 5 12.68 7.05 15.11
CA ALA A 5 13.10 7.07 13.70
C ALA A 5 11.91 6.79 12.76
N ILE A 6 11.08 5.80 13.12
CA ILE A 6 9.83 5.49 12.39
C ILE A 6 8.89 6.70 12.39
N GLY A 7 8.69 7.35 13.54
CA GLY A 7 7.83 8.53 13.63
C GLY A 7 8.30 9.72 12.77
N ARG A 8 9.61 9.97 12.73
CA ARG A 8 10.18 11.03 11.89
C ARG A 8 10.03 10.71 10.40
N GLU A 9 10.31 9.48 10.00
CA GLU A 9 10.17 9.05 8.61
C GLU A 9 8.72 9.08 8.16
N PHE A 10 7.78 8.63 9.02
CA PHE A 10 6.35 8.73 8.77
C PHE A 10 5.89 10.18 8.57
N SER A 11 6.32 11.10 9.43
CA SER A 11 5.99 12.52 9.32
C SER A 11 6.55 13.14 8.03
N ARG A 12 7.76 12.76 7.62
CA ARG A 12 8.39 13.21 6.37
C ARG A 12 7.58 12.75 5.16
N GLN A 13 7.29 11.46 5.06
CA GLN A 13 6.51 10.90 3.94
C GLN A 13 5.08 11.43 3.90
N LEU A 14 4.45 11.63 5.06
CA LEU A 14 3.12 12.24 5.12
C LEU A 14 3.13 13.69 4.61
N SER A 15 4.20 14.44 4.87
CA SER A 15 4.39 15.80 4.33
C SER A 15 4.53 15.79 2.80
N GLU A 16 5.28 14.82 2.25
CA GLU A 16 5.41 14.63 0.81
C GLU A 16 4.04 14.30 0.17
N TYR A 17 3.25 13.41 0.77
CA TYR A 17 1.89 13.12 0.29
C TYR A 17 0.95 14.34 0.31
N LYS A 18 1.07 15.21 1.31
CA LYS A 18 0.30 16.47 1.32
C LYS A 18 0.68 17.40 0.17
N GLN A 19 1.95 17.38 -0.24
CA GLN A 19 2.44 18.17 -1.35
C GLN A 19 1.92 17.64 -2.71
N PHE A 20 1.82 16.32 -2.85
CA PHE A 20 1.37 15.64 -4.07
C PHE A 20 -0.08 15.11 -4.00
N LYS A 21 -0.91 15.73 -3.14
CA LYS A 21 -2.30 15.28 -2.90
C LYS A 21 -3.15 15.11 -4.17
N VAL A 22 -2.94 15.95 -5.18
CA VAL A 22 -3.70 15.87 -6.43
C VAL A 22 -3.32 14.62 -7.23
N ASN A 23 -2.01 14.33 -7.37
CA ASN A 23 -1.54 13.13 -8.05
C ASN A 23 -2.00 11.87 -7.31
N LEU A 24 -1.97 11.89 -5.99
CA LEU A 24 -2.45 10.79 -5.15
C LEU A 24 -3.95 10.55 -5.34
N LEU A 25 -4.74 11.62 -5.44
CA LEU A 25 -6.18 11.52 -5.71
C LEU A 25 -6.44 10.84 -7.06
N PHE A 26 -5.78 11.29 -8.14
CA PHE A 26 -5.95 10.69 -9.47
C PHE A 26 -5.48 9.23 -9.52
N ALA A 27 -4.36 8.91 -8.86
CA ALA A 27 -3.89 7.53 -8.76
C ALA A 27 -4.93 6.63 -8.05
N ASN A 28 -5.48 7.08 -6.92
CA ASN A 28 -6.51 6.33 -6.19
C ASN A 28 -7.80 6.20 -6.99
N LEU A 29 -8.23 7.23 -7.72
CA LEU A 29 -9.37 7.15 -8.64
C LEU A 29 -9.12 6.13 -9.75
N GLY A 30 -7.94 6.11 -10.35
CA GLY A 30 -7.56 5.11 -11.35
C GLY A 30 -7.67 3.68 -10.80
N ILE A 31 -7.15 3.43 -9.60
CA ILE A 31 -7.24 2.13 -8.92
C ILE A 31 -8.72 1.79 -8.61
N PHE A 32 -9.49 2.76 -8.13
CA PHE A 32 -10.91 2.56 -7.86
C PHE A 32 -11.66 2.09 -9.12
N PHE A 33 -11.48 2.76 -10.26
CA PHE A 33 -12.12 2.36 -11.52
C PHE A 33 -11.63 1.00 -12.01
N LEU A 34 -10.33 0.71 -11.85
CA LEU A 34 -9.75 -0.56 -12.24
C LEU A 34 -10.35 -1.70 -11.41
N VAL A 35 -10.34 -1.59 -10.09
CA VAL A 35 -10.87 -2.62 -9.17
C VAL A 35 -12.37 -2.82 -9.40
N THR A 36 -13.14 -1.72 -9.49
CA THR A 36 -14.59 -1.76 -9.76
C THR A 36 -14.90 -2.39 -11.11
N GLY A 37 -14.11 -2.04 -12.15
CA GLY A 37 -14.25 -2.63 -13.49
C GLY A 37 -13.97 -4.13 -13.50
N PHE A 38 -12.94 -4.58 -12.81
CA PHE A 38 -12.63 -6.00 -12.64
C PHE A 38 -13.76 -6.74 -11.92
N LEU A 39 -14.23 -6.24 -10.80
CA LEU A 39 -15.34 -6.84 -10.05
C LEU A 39 -16.57 -6.98 -10.93
N ASN A 40 -16.96 -5.93 -11.64
CA ASN A 40 -18.13 -5.98 -12.55
C ASN A 40 -17.95 -6.97 -13.71
N TYR A 41 -16.73 -7.13 -14.22
CA TYR A 41 -16.47 -8.04 -15.33
C TYR A 41 -16.54 -9.52 -14.90
N PHE A 42 -16.10 -9.84 -13.70
CA PHE A 42 -16.01 -11.22 -13.21
C PHE A 42 -17.17 -11.63 -12.28
N ASP A 43 -18.06 -10.72 -11.92
CA ASP A 43 -19.18 -10.94 -10.99
C ASP A 43 -20.08 -12.13 -11.37
N SER A 44 -20.13 -12.48 -12.67
CA SER A 44 -20.93 -13.61 -13.16
C SER A 44 -20.26 -14.98 -13.01
N GLN A 45 -18.98 -15.04 -12.62
CA GLN A 45 -18.20 -16.29 -12.68
C GLN A 45 -17.58 -16.73 -11.35
N GLN A 46 -17.45 -15.82 -10.37
CA GLN A 46 -16.83 -16.11 -9.08
C GLN A 46 -17.57 -15.40 -7.94
N ASP A 47 -17.32 -15.84 -6.71
CA ASP A 47 -17.79 -15.12 -5.52
C ASP A 47 -17.13 -13.74 -5.47
N THR A 48 -17.94 -12.69 -5.51
CA THR A 48 -17.51 -11.29 -5.52
C THR A 48 -16.62 -10.96 -4.32
N PHE A 49 -16.88 -11.59 -3.18
CA PHE A 49 -16.07 -11.41 -1.96
C PHE A 49 -14.66 -11.99 -2.11
N GLU A 50 -14.51 -13.18 -2.66
CA GLU A 50 -13.20 -13.80 -2.89
C GLU A 50 -12.36 -12.99 -3.86
N LEU A 51 -12.98 -12.53 -4.97
CA LEU A 51 -12.33 -11.67 -5.95
C LEU A 51 -11.91 -10.33 -5.33
N PHE A 52 -12.74 -9.74 -4.48
CA PHE A 52 -12.42 -8.51 -3.75
C PHE A 52 -11.18 -8.69 -2.85
N ILE A 53 -11.11 -9.77 -2.08
CA ILE A 53 -9.95 -10.08 -1.22
C ILE A 53 -8.69 -10.32 -2.07
N LEU A 54 -8.83 -11.03 -3.20
CA LEU A 54 -7.73 -11.26 -4.13
C LEU A 54 -7.16 -9.93 -4.66
N LEU A 55 -8.03 -9.02 -5.12
CA LEU A 55 -7.63 -7.71 -5.63
C LEU A 55 -7.00 -6.83 -4.53
N PHE A 56 -7.54 -6.86 -3.32
CA PHE A 56 -6.94 -6.17 -2.17
C PHE A 56 -5.53 -6.69 -1.88
N THR A 57 -5.38 -8.01 -1.82
CA THR A 57 -4.09 -8.65 -1.55
C THR A 57 -3.08 -8.36 -2.66
N TRP A 58 -3.51 -8.43 -3.93
CA TRP A 58 -2.68 -8.09 -5.08
C TRP A 58 -2.22 -6.63 -5.04
N TYR A 59 -3.15 -5.70 -4.79
CA TYR A 59 -2.82 -4.28 -4.67
C TYR A 59 -1.77 -4.04 -3.58
N PHE A 60 -2.02 -4.57 -2.39
CA PHE A 60 -1.14 -4.38 -1.24
C PHE A 60 0.24 -5.00 -1.46
N SER A 61 0.30 -6.23 -1.98
CA SER A 61 1.55 -6.93 -2.26
C SER A 61 2.36 -6.23 -3.34
N SER A 62 1.74 -5.79 -4.42
CA SER A 62 2.43 -5.09 -5.50
C SER A 62 3.05 -3.77 -5.03
N HIS A 63 2.33 -2.97 -4.23
CA HIS A 63 2.84 -1.72 -3.68
C HIS A 63 3.97 -1.96 -2.68
N SER A 64 3.83 -2.96 -1.80
CA SER A 64 4.84 -3.28 -0.79
C SER A 64 6.17 -3.74 -1.39
N ILE A 65 6.16 -4.36 -2.57
CA ILE A 65 7.37 -4.80 -3.28
C ILE A 65 7.97 -3.66 -4.11
N THR A 66 7.15 -2.90 -4.79
CA THR A 66 7.60 -1.91 -5.78
C THR A 66 8.23 -0.67 -5.12
N HIS A 67 7.66 -0.18 -4.05
CA HIS A 67 8.15 1.02 -3.38
C HIS A 67 9.60 0.95 -2.84
N PRO A 68 10.02 -0.14 -2.17
CA PRO A 68 11.42 -0.25 -1.75
C PRO A 68 12.42 -0.21 -2.89
N THR A 69 12.05 -0.74 -4.06
CA THR A 69 12.90 -0.74 -5.25
C THR A 69 13.10 0.68 -5.77
N TYR A 70 12.03 1.42 -5.98
CA TYR A 70 12.10 2.83 -6.40
C TYR A 70 12.89 3.68 -5.42
N PHE A 71 12.72 3.43 -4.12
CA PHE A 71 13.47 4.15 -3.11
C PHE A 71 14.99 3.99 -3.28
N ILE A 72 15.47 2.78 -3.53
CA ILE A 72 16.90 2.51 -3.74
C ILE A 72 17.36 3.21 -5.04
N GLU A 73 16.56 3.15 -6.10
CA GLU A 73 16.85 3.81 -7.37
C GLU A 73 16.97 5.34 -7.20
N ASP A 74 16.05 5.96 -6.46
CA ASP A 74 16.06 7.41 -6.19
C ASP A 74 17.30 7.80 -5.37
N GLU A 75 17.65 7.06 -4.31
CA GLU A 75 18.86 7.33 -3.51
C GLU A 75 20.15 7.19 -4.33
N ILE A 76 20.17 6.29 -5.31
CA ILE A 76 21.30 6.14 -6.23
C ILE A 76 21.33 7.30 -7.21
N ALA A 77 20.18 7.68 -7.80
CA ALA A 77 20.06 8.76 -8.77
C ALA A 77 20.44 10.11 -8.16
N ASP A 78 20.00 10.38 -6.94
CA ASP A 78 20.30 11.60 -6.19
C ASP A 78 21.72 11.63 -5.59
N ARG A 79 22.49 10.55 -5.75
CA ARG A 79 23.84 10.38 -5.15
C ARG A 79 23.85 10.46 -3.62
N THR A 80 22.71 10.36 -2.97
CA THR A 80 22.57 10.43 -1.51
C THR A 80 22.97 9.12 -0.83
N ILE A 81 23.05 8.02 -1.58
CA ILE A 81 23.49 6.73 -1.11
C ILE A 81 24.90 6.76 -0.48
N ILE A 82 25.79 7.65 -0.97
CA ILE A 82 27.12 7.84 -0.42
C ILE A 82 27.04 8.38 1.02
N ASN A 83 26.16 9.33 1.27
CA ASN A 83 25.93 9.88 2.62
C ASN A 83 25.35 8.83 3.56
N VAL A 84 24.52 7.93 3.03
CA VAL A 84 23.95 6.79 3.77
C VAL A 84 25.06 5.80 4.16
N ILE A 85 25.95 5.46 3.24
CA ILE A 85 27.07 4.55 3.46
C ILE A 85 28.08 5.16 4.46
N GLN A 86 28.33 6.46 4.37
CA GLN A 86 29.23 7.18 5.28
C GLN A 86 28.62 7.40 6.67
N SER A 87 27.29 7.38 6.78
CA SER A 87 26.64 7.41 8.09
C SER A 87 26.95 6.09 8.81
N ARG A 88 27.38 6.14 10.07
CA ARG A 88 27.64 4.96 10.91
C ARG A 88 26.38 4.09 11.17
N ARG A 89 25.30 4.32 10.43
CA ARG A 89 24.05 3.59 10.58
C ARG A 89 24.01 2.42 9.60
N SER A 90 23.46 1.30 10.04
CA SER A 90 23.24 0.15 9.18
C SER A 90 22.28 0.52 8.05
N ILE A 91 22.70 0.34 6.80
CA ILE A 91 21.87 0.54 5.60
C ILE A 91 20.61 -0.33 5.70
N PHE A 92 20.75 -1.59 6.12
CA PHE A 92 19.62 -2.48 6.33
C PHE A 92 18.60 -1.97 7.34
N GLY A 93 19.08 -1.41 8.47
CA GLY A 93 18.18 -0.82 9.47
C GLY A 93 17.39 0.38 8.94
N MET A 94 18.01 1.18 8.07
CA MET A 94 17.37 2.33 7.45
C MET A 94 16.35 1.92 6.41
N LEU A 95 16.69 0.97 5.54
CA LEU A 95 15.76 0.39 4.57
C LEU A 95 14.57 -0.28 5.26
N PHE A 96 14.81 -1.03 6.32
CA PHE A 96 13.76 -1.68 7.08
C PHE A 96 12.75 -0.69 7.67
N ILE A 97 13.24 0.42 8.24
CA ILE A 97 12.36 1.48 8.76
C ILE A 97 11.52 2.07 7.63
N LYS A 98 12.10 2.36 6.48
CA LYS A 98 11.39 2.92 5.33
C LYS A 98 10.33 1.97 4.78
N ILE A 99 10.63 0.67 4.68
CA ILE A 99 9.69 -0.35 4.27
C ILE A 99 8.49 -0.42 5.24
N ILE A 100 8.74 -0.44 6.53
CA ILE A 100 7.65 -0.47 7.53
C ILE A 100 6.77 0.78 7.42
N VAL A 101 7.36 1.95 7.32
CA VAL A 101 6.61 3.21 7.18
C VAL A 101 5.79 3.21 5.91
N GLN A 102 6.36 2.74 4.80
CA GLN A 102 5.66 2.65 3.53
C GLN A 102 4.46 1.69 3.60
N ILE A 103 4.65 0.49 4.17
CA ILE A 103 3.56 -0.47 4.39
C ILE A 103 2.42 0.15 5.20
N LEU A 104 2.75 0.87 6.27
CA LEU A 104 1.74 1.54 7.10
C LEU A 104 0.98 2.63 6.32
N LEU A 105 1.68 3.41 5.51
CA LEU A 105 1.06 4.45 4.69
C LEU A 105 0.20 3.87 3.56
N ASP A 106 0.65 2.78 2.94
CA ASP A 106 -0.12 2.08 1.92
C ASP A 106 -1.40 1.47 2.50
N LEU A 107 -1.33 0.96 3.71
CA LEU A 107 -2.50 0.45 4.43
C LEU A 107 -3.50 1.56 4.75
N VAL A 108 -3.02 2.72 5.20
CA VAL A 108 -3.86 3.91 5.45
C VAL A 108 -4.54 4.40 4.17
N LYS A 109 -3.91 4.27 3.00
CA LYS A 109 -4.50 4.62 1.69
C LYS A 109 -5.46 3.54 1.18
N ALA A 110 -5.08 2.27 1.32
CA ALA A 110 -5.83 1.15 0.81
C ALA A 110 -7.18 0.95 1.54
N ILE A 111 -7.20 1.07 2.86
CA ILE A 111 -8.42 0.84 3.64
C ILE A 111 -9.59 1.73 3.16
N PRO A 112 -9.48 3.07 3.09
CA PRO A 112 -10.59 3.91 2.63
C PRO A 112 -11.00 3.59 1.19
N LEU A 113 -10.04 3.30 0.31
CA LEU A 113 -10.29 2.97 -1.09
C LEU A 113 -11.11 1.69 -1.21
N PHE A 114 -10.68 0.62 -0.54
CA PHE A 114 -11.37 -0.66 -0.61
C PHE A 114 -12.69 -0.67 0.17
N CYS A 115 -12.81 0.11 1.24
CA CYS A 115 -14.10 0.36 1.90
C CYS A 115 -15.09 1.04 0.93
N LEU A 116 -14.63 2.02 0.15
CA LEU A 116 -15.47 2.68 -0.86
C LEU A 116 -15.91 1.69 -1.96
N VAL A 117 -14.98 0.84 -2.45
CA VAL A 117 -15.31 -0.22 -3.42
C VAL A 117 -16.35 -1.17 -2.84
N ALA A 118 -16.17 -1.64 -1.61
CA ALA A 118 -17.09 -2.56 -0.95
C ALA A 118 -18.50 -1.97 -0.80
N LEU A 119 -18.59 -0.67 -0.47
CA LEU A 119 -19.86 0.04 -0.36
C LEU A 119 -20.55 0.20 -1.73
N VAL A 120 -19.79 0.57 -2.76
CA VAL A 120 -20.35 0.78 -4.12
C VAL A 120 -20.81 -0.54 -4.73
N GLN A 121 -20.05 -1.62 -4.53
CA GLN A 121 -20.34 -2.95 -5.06
C GLN A 121 -21.29 -3.75 -4.16
N GLN A 122 -21.71 -3.19 -3.01
CA GLN A 122 -22.59 -3.86 -2.03
C GLN A 122 -22.10 -5.26 -1.65
N ILE A 123 -20.78 -5.40 -1.45
CA ILE A 123 -20.14 -6.69 -1.15
C ILE A 123 -20.62 -7.16 0.22
N ALA A 124 -21.26 -8.34 0.25
CA ALA A 124 -21.68 -8.97 1.49
C ALA A 124 -20.46 -9.61 2.17
N PHE A 125 -20.11 -9.11 3.34
CA PHE A 125 -19.06 -9.74 4.15
C PHE A 125 -19.65 -10.97 4.87
N PRO A 126 -19.02 -12.15 4.76
CA PRO A 126 -19.50 -13.34 5.47
C PRO A 126 -19.46 -13.09 6.97
N THR A 127 -20.53 -13.47 7.65
CA THR A 127 -20.65 -13.31 9.12
C THR A 127 -19.72 -14.25 9.87
N ASP A 128 -19.34 -15.38 9.25
CA ASP A 128 -18.47 -16.40 9.84
C ASP A 128 -17.03 -16.30 9.31
N TRP A 129 -16.33 -15.27 9.71
CA TRP A 129 -14.94 -15.00 9.31
C TRP A 129 -13.97 -16.16 9.61
N ALA A 130 -14.19 -16.88 10.70
CA ALA A 130 -13.32 -17.99 11.10
C ALA A 130 -13.42 -19.20 10.15
N LEU A 131 -14.58 -19.46 9.56
CA LEU A 131 -14.79 -20.58 8.63
C LEU A 131 -14.30 -20.26 7.22
N SER A 132 -14.42 -19.01 6.79
CA SER A 132 -13.95 -18.56 5.46
C SER A 132 -12.43 -18.61 5.34
N LEU A 133 -11.67 -18.31 6.40
CA LEU A 133 -10.21 -18.38 6.41
C LEU A 133 -9.63 -19.79 6.42
N ILE A 134 -10.42 -20.80 6.81
CA ILE A 134 -9.98 -22.20 6.87
C ILE A 134 -10.17 -22.92 5.52
N HIS A 135 -11.00 -22.39 4.64
CA HIS A 135 -11.30 -23.00 3.33
C HIS A 135 -10.46 -22.44 2.16
N ILE A 136 -9.53 -21.51 2.41
CA ILE A 136 -8.49 -21.07 1.47
C ILE A 136 -7.21 -21.86 1.73
#